data_6560883d68317a821bb9cc8a42cadb88
#
_entry.id   6560883d68317a821bb9cc8a42cadb88
#
_cell.length_a   1.000
_cell.length_b   1.000
_cell.length_c   1.000
_cell.angle_alpha   90.00
_cell.angle_beta   90.00
_cell.angle_gamma   90.00
#
_symmetry.space_group_name_H-M   'P 1'
#
loop_
_entity.id
_entity.type
_entity.pdbx_description
1 polymer ?
#
loop_
_entity_poly.entity_id
_entity_poly.type
_entity_poly.pdbx_seq_one_letter_code
_entity_poly.pdbx_strand_id
1 'polypeptide(L)'
;MVKHILFIIVFFTFIFSNTVSAHNHFPITTDSKLMIERGKIAYEKNCVSCHMINLAGAENWKGMDEDGHRKAPPLNGTGHTWHHDDKTLHAIIKYGLAKLVKNYEGKMIGFEDQLSDKEIDSILAYVKSFWPIDKYEYQINMSK
;
A
#
# COMPACT_ATOMS: atom_id res chain seq x y z
N MET A 1 46.08 -50.24 31.16
CA MET A 1 45.07 -49.28 31.69
C MET A 1 44.92 -48.16 30.69
N VAL A 2 43.89 -48.20 29.85
CA VAL A 2 43.63 -47.20 28.84
C VAL A 2 42.56 -46.27 29.40
N LYS A 3 42.88 -44.98 29.59
CA LYS A 3 41.92 -43.95 30.03
C LYS A 3 41.14 -43.39 28.79
N HIS A 4 39.88 -43.72 28.74
CA HIS A 4 38.96 -43.07 27.72
C HIS A 4 38.63 -41.67 28.22
N ILE A 5 39.08 -40.68 27.47
CA ILE A 5 38.70 -39.28 27.65
C ILE A 5 37.42 -39.07 26.82
N LEU A 6 36.30 -38.82 27.51
CA LEU A 6 35.00 -38.51 26.91
C LEU A 6 34.97 -37.02 26.56
N PHE A 7 35.03 -36.70 25.27
CA PHE A 7 34.83 -35.32 24.78
C PHE A 7 33.33 -35.03 24.71
N ILE A 8 32.84 -34.20 25.62
CA ILE A 8 31.47 -33.67 25.56
C ILE A 8 31.48 -32.46 24.61
N ILE A 9 30.92 -32.65 23.43
CA ILE A 9 30.68 -31.55 22.49
C ILE A 9 29.38 -30.86 22.89
N VAL A 10 29.48 -29.68 23.49
CA VAL A 10 28.31 -28.81 23.77
C VAL A 10 27.95 -28.08 22.51
N PHE A 11 26.84 -28.49 21.87
CA PHE A 11 26.25 -27.78 20.79
C PHE A 11 25.53 -26.52 21.33
N PHE A 12 26.13 -25.35 21.13
CA PHE A 12 25.50 -24.08 21.42
C PHE A 12 24.55 -23.74 20.24
N THR A 13 23.28 -24.06 20.38
CA THR A 13 22.27 -23.64 19.42
C THR A 13 21.98 -22.15 19.61
N PHE A 14 22.54 -21.33 18.74
CA PHE A 14 22.16 -19.90 18.63
C PHE A 14 20.74 -19.80 18.09
N ILE A 15 19.76 -19.59 18.98
CA ILE A 15 18.41 -19.24 18.60
C ILE A 15 18.43 -17.77 18.17
N PHE A 16 18.49 -17.52 16.87
CA PHE A 16 18.22 -16.20 16.33
C PHE A 16 16.73 -15.89 16.53
N SER A 17 16.40 -15.20 17.61
CA SER A 17 15.09 -14.59 17.78
C SER A 17 14.97 -13.45 16.77
N ASN A 18 14.36 -13.71 15.61
CA ASN A 18 13.90 -12.66 14.73
C ASN A 18 12.77 -11.92 15.44
N THR A 19 13.10 -10.87 16.17
CA THR A 19 12.11 -9.89 16.62
C THR A 19 11.64 -9.16 15.37
N VAL A 20 10.50 -9.58 14.81
CA VAL A 20 9.75 -8.78 13.84
C VAL A 20 9.29 -7.55 14.60
N SER A 21 10.05 -6.47 14.47
CA SER A 21 9.64 -5.16 14.93
C SER A 21 8.39 -4.79 14.12
N ALA A 22 7.26 -4.66 14.80
CA ALA A 22 6.07 -4.06 14.20
C ALA A 22 6.40 -2.58 13.93
N HIS A 23 6.94 -2.29 12.75
CA HIS A 23 7.10 -0.93 12.31
C HIS A 23 5.71 -0.34 12.09
N ASN A 24 5.37 0.71 12.83
CA ASN A 24 4.28 1.58 12.46
C ASN A 24 4.60 2.15 11.08
N HIS A 25 3.94 1.63 10.04
CA HIS A 25 4.13 2.07 8.65
C HIS A 25 3.61 3.49 8.42
N PHE A 26 2.78 4.00 9.31
CA PHE A 26 2.06 5.25 9.12
C PHE A 26 2.64 6.37 9.99
N PRO A 27 2.65 7.60 9.48
CA PRO A 27 2.20 8.01 8.14
C PRO A 27 3.20 7.63 7.03
N ILE A 28 2.67 7.33 5.83
CA ILE A 28 3.47 7.10 4.63
C ILE A 28 3.86 8.46 4.04
N THR A 29 5.16 8.75 4.02
CA THR A 29 5.70 10.02 3.51
C THR A 29 6.26 9.89 2.10
N THR A 30 6.53 11.03 1.46
CA THR A 30 7.15 11.13 0.13
C THR A 30 8.65 11.44 0.19
N ASP A 31 9.30 11.26 1.33
CA ASP A 31 10.72 11.61 1.55
C ASP A 31 11.70 10.66 0.85
N SER A 32 11.28 9.41 0.63
CA SER A 32 12.12 8.39 0.00
C SER A 32 11.89 8.30 -1.51
N LYS A 33 12.84 8.82 -2.29
CA LYS A 33 12.83 8.68 -3.76
C LYS A 33 12.75 7.21 -4.20
N LEU A 34 13.48 6.31 -3.53
CA LEU A 34 13.45 4.88 -3.84
C LEU A 34 12.07 4.27 -3.62
N MET A 35 11.38 4.68 -2.55
CA MET A 35 10.02 4.22 -2.26
C MET A 35 9.04 4.71 -3.35
N ILE A 36 9.15 5.97 -3.76
CA ILE A 36 8.33 6.53 -4.83
C ILE A 36 8.58 5.79 -6.17
N GLU A 37 9.84 5.50 -6.51
CA GLU A 37 10.17 4.77 -7.73
C GLU A 37 9.62 3.34 -7.74
N ARG A 38 9.75 2.61 -6.63
CA ARG A 38 9.12 1.29 -6.46
C ARG A 38 7.60 1.38 -6.59
N GLY A 39 7.02 2.39 -5.97
CA GLY A 39 5.59 2.66 -6.04
C GLY A 39 5.12 2.93 -7.46
N LYS A 40 5.88 3.70 -8.24
CA LYS A 40 5.62 3.94 -9.66
C LYS A 40 5.54 2.63 -10.44
N ILE A 41 6.55 1.77 -10.32
CA ILE A 41 6.61 0.48 -11.02
C ILE A 41 5.42 -0.40 -10.65
N ALA A 42 5.10 -0.50 -9.36
CA ALA A 42 3.98 -1.29 -8.88
C ALA A 42 2.62 -0.70 -9.33
N TYR A 43 2.48 0.62 -9.32
CA TYR A 43 1.30 1.32 -9.82
C TYR A 43 1.09 1.08 -11.32
N GLU A 44 2.11 1.25 -12.13
CA GLU A 44 2.05 1.04 -13.58
C GLU A 44 1.64 -0.39 -13.93
N LYS A 45 2.07 -1.36 -13.15
CA LYS A 45 1.70 -2.76 -13.35
C LYS A 45 0.25 -3.09 -12.96
N ASN A 46 -0.27 -2.50 -11.88
CA ASN A 46 -1.48 -2.98 -11.24
C ASN A 46 -2.66 -1.98 -11.25
N CYS A 47 -2.41 -0.69 -11.45
CA CYS A 47 -3.41 0.37 -11.23
C CYS A 47 -3.75 1.18 -12.47
N VAL A 48 -2.85 1.28 -13.45
CA VAL A 48 -2.96 2.14 -14.63
C VAL A 48 -4.19 1.83 -15.47
N SER A 49 -4.59 0.56 -15.59
CA SER A 49 -5.74 0.15 -16.39
C SER A 49 -7.05 0.85 -16.00
N CYS A 50 -7.18 1.22 -14.72
CA CYS A 50 -8.36 1.91 -14.20
C CYS A 50 -8.08 3.38 -13.85
N HIS A 51 -6.94 3.66 -13.22
CA HIS A 51 -6.62 5.00 -12.69
C HIS A 51 -5.77 5.86 -13.63
N MET A 52 -5.42 5.36 -14.81
CA MET A 52 -4.61 5.98 -15.87
C MET A 52 -3.16 6.28 -15.44
N ILE A 53 -2.26 6.44 -16.43
CA ILE A 53 -0.82 6.66 -16.19
C ILE A 53 -0.54 7.99 -15.47
N ASN A 54 -1.39 8.98 -15.65
CA ASN A 54 -1.29 10.31 -15.04
C ASN A 54 -2.14 10.44 -13.75
N LEU A 55 -2.63 9.34 -13.22
CA LEU A 55 -3.47 9.28 -12.02
C LEU A 55 -4.78 10.12 -12.14
N ALA A 56 -5.20 10.45 -13.35
CA ALA A 56 -6.38 11.29 -13.57
C ALA A 56 -7.72 10.56 -13.38
N GLY A 57 -7.67 9.22 -13.25
CA GLY A 57 -8.87 8.41 -13.18
C GLY A 57 -9.61 8.30 -14.51
N ALA A 58 -10.74 7.65 -14.51
CA ALA A 58 -11.57 7.50 -15.71
C ALA A 58 -12.28 8.81 -16.07
N GLU A 59 -12.54 9.00 -17.35
CA GLU A 59 -13.36 10.13 -17.81
C GLU A 59 -14.75 10.09 -17.17
N ASN A 60 -15.23 11.24 -16.73
CA ASN A 60 -16.51 11.36 -16.00
C ASN A 60 -16.60 10.40 -14.79
N TRP A 61 -15.52 10.30 -14.02
CA TRP A 61 -15.37 9.36 -12.89
C TRP A 61 -16.46 9.44 -11.80
N LYS A 62 -17.20 10.55 -11.73
CA LYS A 62 -18.34 10.70 -10.80
C LYS A 62 -19.58 9.91 -11.24
N GLY A 63 -19.60 9.47 -12.49
CA GLY A 63 -20.68 8.67 -13.05
C GLY A 63 -20.47 7.18 -12.93
N MET A 64 -21.33 6.42 -13.58
CA MET A 64 -21.25 4.97 -13.72
C MET A 64 -20.71 4.59 -15.10
N ASP A 65 -20.18 3.38 -15.23
CA ASP A 65 -19.88 2.77 -16.52
C ASP A 65 -21.14 2.12 -17.13
N GLU A 66 -21.00 1.49 -18.29
CA GLU A 66 -22.11 0.85 -19.01
C GLU A 66 -22.72 -0.34 -18.25
N ASP A 67 -21.96 -0.96 -17.37
CA ASP A 67 -22.41 -2.07 -16.51
C ASP A 67 -23.02 -1.58 -15.18
N GLY A 68 -23.12 -0.27 -14.96
CA GLY A 68 -23.65 0.33 -13.74
C GLY A 68 -22.67 0.35 -12.58
N HIS A 69 -21.36 0.23 -12.84
CA HIS A 69 -20.33 0.33 -11.79
C HIS A 69 -19.72 1.73 -11.70
N ARG A 70 -19.35 2.12 -10.49
CA ARG A 70 -18.61 3.37 -10.26
C ARG A 70 -17.27 3.33 -10.96
N LYS A 71 -16.99 4.38 -11.71
CA LYS A 71 -15.72 4.56 -12.41
C LYS A 71 -14.57 4.88 -11.45
N ALA A 72 -13.34 4.57 -11.86
CA ALA A 72 -12.16 4.82 -11.08
C ALA A 72 -11.88 6.32 -10.87
N PRO A 73 -11.78 6.80 -9.63
CA PRO A 73 -11.54 8.21 -9.35
C PRO A 73 -10.10 8.64 -9.64
N PRO A 74 -9.84 9.96 -9.78
CA PRO A 74 -8.49 10.52 -9.80
C PRO A 74 -7.75 10.24 -8.49
N LEU A 75 -6.46 9.93 -8.60
CA LEU A 75 -5.57 9.73 -7.46
C LEU A 75 -4.51 10.85 -7.33
N ASN A 76 -4.44 11.78 -8.28
CA ASN A 76 -3.47 12.89 -8.35
C ASN A 76 -3.84 14.11 -7.49
N GLY A 77 -4.74 13.95 -6.52
CA GLY A 77 -5.20 15.03 -5.66
C GLY A 77 -6.41 15.80 -6.18
N THR A 78 -6.85 15.58 -7.43
CA THR A 78 -8.10 16.21 -7.95
C THR A 78 -9.36 15.44 -7.57
N GLY A 79 -9.22 14.18 -7.14
CA GLY A 79 -10.29 13.39 -6.54
C GLY A 79 -10.42 13.62 -5.04
N HIS A 80 -10.91 12.60 -4.30
CA HIS A 80 -11.15 12.68 -2.85
C HIS A 80 -10.24 11.77 -2.01
N THR A 81 -9.27 11.08 -2.61
CA THR A 81 -8.39 10.10 -1.97
C THR A 81 -7.67 10.67 -0.74
N TRP A 82 -7.26 11.92 -0.78
CA TRP A 82 -6.57 12.63 0.30
C TRP A 82 -7.43 12.90 1.54
N HIS A 83 -8.74 12.63 1.50
CA HIS A 83 -9.63 12.69 2.67
C HIS A 83 -9.57 11.44 3.57
N HIS A 84 -8.82 10.42 3.18
CA HIS A 84 -8.67 9.18 3.94
C HIS A 84 -7.28 9.06 4.54
N ASP A 85 -7.19 8.51 5.76
CA ASP A 85 -5.91 8.19 6.38
C ASP A 85 -5.17 7.03 5.68
N ASP A 86 -3.89 6.88 5.95
CA ASP A 86 -3.06 5.85 5.32
C ASP A 86 -3.54 4.43 5.60
N LYS A 87 -4.02 4.17 6.80
CA LYS A 87 -4.53 2.85 7.18
C LYS A 87 -5.74 2.47 6.33
N THR A 88 -6.64 3.43 6.11
CA THR A 88 -7.82 3.25 5.25
C THR A 88 -7.41 3.05 3.80
N LEU A 89 -6.50 3.88 3.27
CA LEU A 89 -6.02 3.76 1.89
C LEU A 89 -5.28 2.44 1.64
N HIS A 90 -4.44 2.04 2.59
CA HIS A 90 -3.74 0.76 2.55
C HIS A 90 -4.74 -0.42 2.53
N ALA A 91 -5.75 -0.38 3.40
CA ALA A 91 -6.78 -1.42 3.46
C ALA A 91 -7.60 -1.49 2.16
N ILE A 92 -7.92 -0.34 1.55
CA ILE A 92 -8.62 -0.28 0.26
C ILE A 92 -7.82 -0.99 -0.85
N ILE A 93 -6.52 -0.73 -0.94
CA ILE A 93 -5.67 -1.40 -1.93
C ILE A 93 -5.56 -2.89 -1.60
N LYS A 94 -5.30 -3.21 -0.34
CA LYS A 94 -5.07 -4.60 0.09
C LYS A 94 -6.30 -5.48 -0.12
N TYR A 95 -7.44 -5.05 0.38
CA TYR A 95 -8.64 -5.90 0.44
C TYR A 95 -9.68 -5.60 -0.63
N GLY A 96 -9.60 -4.45 -1.28
CA GLY A 96 -10.61 -3.97 -2.23
C GLY A 96 -11.85 -3.40 -1.52
N LEU A 97 -12.53 -2.49 -2.20
CA LEU A 97 -13.71 -1.82 -1.63
C LEU A 97 -14.90 -2.77 -1.45
N ALA A 98 -15.02 -3.80 -2.27
CA ALA A 98 -16.10 -4.78 -2.13
C ALA A 98 -16.07 -5.56 -0.81
N LYS A 99 -14.89 -5.75 -0.20
CA LYS A 99 -14.76 -6.37 1.13
C LYS A 99 -14.98 -5.37 2.27
N LEU A 100 -14.75 -4.08 2.03
CA LEU A 100 -14.78 -3.05 3.07
C LEU A 100 -16.11 -2.30 3.14
N VAL A 101 -16.83 -2.20 2.02
CA VAL A 101 -18.05 -1.39 1.90
C VAL A 101 -19.21 -2.28 1.46
N LYS A 102 -20.25 -2.32 2.30
CA LYS A 102 -21.48 -3.06 1.98
C LYS A 102 -22.16 -2.45 0.74
N ASN A 103 -22.60 -3.29 -0.17
CA ASN A 103 -23.24 -2.89 -1.42
C ASN A 103 -22.40 -1.96 -2.30
N TYR A 104 -21.06 -2.18 -2.31
CA TYR A 104 -20.18 -1.44 -3.18
C TYR A 104 -20.48 -1.73 -4.67
N GLU A 105 -20.70 -0.66 -5.44
CA GLU A 105 -21.08 -0.75 -6.87
C GLU A 105 -19.90 -0.50 -7.82
N GLY A 106 -18.65 -0.65 -7.38
CA GLY A 106 -17.47 -0.42 -8.20
C GLY A 106 -16.66 -1.69 -8.46
N LYS A 107 -15.60 -1.54 -9.26
CA LYS A 107 -14.72 -2.64 -9.69
C LYS A 107 -13.35 -2.62 -8.99
N MET A 108 -13.15 -1.83 -7.90
CA MET A 108 -11.89 -1.81 -7.16
C MET A 108 -11.68 -3.14 -6.42
N ILE A 109 -10.85 -3.99 -7.00
CA ILE A 109 -10.47 -5.29 -6.43
C ILE A 109 -9.41 -5.12 -5.34
N GLY A 110 -9.22 -6.15 -4.49
CA GLY A 110 -8.11 -6.23 -3.55
C GLY A 110 -6.89 -6.90 -4.18
N PHE A 111 -5.71 -6.55 -3.65
CA PHE A 111 -4.41 -7.03 -4.14
C PHE A 111 -3.64 -7.82 -3.06
N GLU A 112 -4.30 -8.32 -2.01
CA GLU A 112 -3.66 -9.01 -0.88
C GLU A 112 -2.80 -10.22 -1.28
N ASP A 113 -3.19 -10.91 -2.37
CA ASP A 113 -2.47 -12.08 -2.90
C ASP A 113 -1.39 -11.72 -3.93
N GLN A 114 -1.28 -10.44 -4.32
CA GLN A 114 -0.41 -9.98 -5.41
C GLN A 114 0.63 -8.96 -4.95
N LEU A 115 0.33 -8.17 -3.92
CA LEU A 115 1.17 -7.10 -3.40
C LEU A 115 1.45 -7.30 -1.92
N SER A 116 2.72 -7.16 -1.55
CA SER A 116 3.13 -7.05 -0.15
C SER A 116 2.71 -5.69 0.44
N ASP A 117 2.62 -5.60 1.77
CA ASP A 117 2.33 -4.34 2.47
C ASP A 117 3.34 -3.23 2.09
N LYS A 118 4.62 -3.57 1.90
CA LYS A 118 5.66 -2.63 1.46
C LYS A 118 5.45 -2.10 0.04
N GLU A 119 4.92 -2.92 -0.86
CA GLU A 119 4.58 -2.48 -2.21
C GLU A 119 3.35 -1.57 -2.19
N ILE A 120 2.35 -1.88 -1.38
CA ILE A 120 1.18 -1.02 -1.17
C ILE A 120 1.60 0.33 -0.58
N ASP A 121 2.45 0.36 0.44
CA ASP A 121 3.00 1.59 1.00
C ASP A 121 3.77 2.41 -0.06
N SER A 122 4.53 1.72 -0.91
CA SER A 122 5.26 2.37 -2.00
C SER A 122 4.32 2.98 -3.05
N ILE A 123 3.23 2.28 -3.41
CA ILE A 123 2.17 2.82 -4.29
C ILE A 123 1.56 4.08 -3.67
N LEU A 124 1.26 4.05 -2.38
CA LEU A 124 0.70 5.23 -1.69
C LEU A 124 1.69 6.40 -1.66
N ALA A 125 2.98 6.17 -1.42
CA ALA A 125 4.00 7.21 -1.51
C ALA A 125 4.07 7.81 -2.92
N TYR A 126 4.01 6.99 -3.98
CA TYR A 126 3.96 7.45 -5.35
C TYR A 126 2.72 8.29 -5.64
N VAL A 127 1.54 7.81 -5.26
CA VAL A 127 0.27 8.56 -5.43
C VAL A 127 0.32 9.91 -4.72
N LYS A 128 0.78 9.95 -3.47
CA LYS A 128 0.90 11.17 -2.67
C LYS A 128 1.90 12.18 -3.26
N SER A 129 2.90 11.73 -4.01
CA SER A 129 3.88 12.61 -4.64
C SER A 129 3.27 13.54 -5.72
N PHE A 130 2.04 13.26 -6.16
CA PHE A 130 1.29 14.10 -7.10
C PHE A 130 0.34 15.08 -6.41
N TRP A 131 0.21 15.02 -5.09
CA TRP A 131 -0.77 15.86 -4.39
C TRP A 131 -0.25 17.28 -4.19
N PRO A 132 -1.12 18.29 -4.32
CA PRO A 132 -0.84 19.63 -3.84
C PRO A 132 -0.44 19.59 -2.36
N ILE A 133 0.45 20.48 -1.96
CA ILE A 133 1.07 20.46 -0.62
C ILE A 133 0.04 20.55 0.51
N ASP A 134 -0.99 21.37 0.34
CA ASP A 134 -2.08 21.54 1.30
C ASP A 134 -2.82 20.23 1.57
N LYS A 135 -3.09 19.43 0.53
CA LYS A 135 -3.75 18.13 0.62
C LYS A 135 -2.85 17.07 1.22
N TYR A 136 -1.59 17.08 0.83
CA TYR A 136 -0.58 16.19 1.38
C TYR A 136 -0.42 16.40 2.89
N GLU A 137 -0.22 17.65 3.35
CA GLU A 137 -0.08 17.97 4.76
C GLU A 137 -1.34 17.64 5.57
N TYR A 138 -2.52 17.93 5.04
CA TYR A 138 -3.78 17.55 5.65
C TYR A 138 -3.86 16.04 5.89
N GLN A 139 -3.58 15.25 4.86
CA GLN A 139 -3.67 13.79 4.92
C GLN A 139 -2.61 13.18 5.84
N ILE A 140 -1.36 13.68 5.81
CA ILE A 140 -0.31 13.25 6.74
C ILE A 140 -0.72 13.49 8.20
N ASN A 141 -1.33 14.63 8.50
CA ASN A 141 -1.79 14.92 9.87
C ASN A 141 -2.92 14.00 10.32
N MET A 142 -3.79 13.59 9.40
CA MET A 142 -4.86 12.63 9.68
C MET A 142 -4.32 11.20 9.88
N SER A 143 -3.16 10.88 9.32
CA SER A 143 -2.54 9.54 9.38
C SER A 143 -1.64 9.32 10.59
N LYS A 144 -1.42 10.32 11.45
CA LYS A 144 -0.64 10.23 12.70
C LYS A 144 -1.47 9.58 13.79
#